data_55f214e616ba98ab7ba4a4b594d51274
#
_entry.id   55f214e616ba98ab7ba4a4b594d51274
#
_cell.length_a   1.000
_cell.length_b   1.000
_cell.length_c   1.000
_cell.angle_alpha   90.00
_cell.angle_beta   90.00
_cell.angle_gamma   90.00
#
_symmetry.space_group_name_H-M   'P 1'
#
loop_
_entity.id
_entity.type
_entity.pdbx_description
1 polymer ?
#
loop_
_entity_poly.entity_id
_entity_poly.type
_entity_poly.pdbx_seq_one_letter_code
_entity_poly.pdbx_strand_id
1 'polypeptide(L)'
;MLKSYYGNPTKDMKLVAITGTTGKVAVAHYVHEILKASGEQVAVLASDQPFKMGMLHKFLSDAWKAGANVVIVTVPAGSLRENVFYGLPITVAAMTNFTTASLSDMTPEEYLECEKTLFDMKPEMVVLNHDDVNYETFAAFKGTKKTLDYGQTGSFVKVLNSKLYPRGTEATMSVGGEIISEATFMPGEMAVSYMACASAIAAALGVVSEHIVDGIAEYMPEE
;
A
#
# COMPACT_ATOMS: atom_id res chain seq x y z
N MET A 1 -17.12 -11.95 -17.58
CA MET A 1 -16.71 -11.60 -18.96
C MET A 1 -15.28 -11.10 -19.07
N LEU A 2 -14.84 -10.06 -18.31
CA LEU A 2 -13.46 -9.54 -18.41
C LEU A 2 -12.38 -10.57 -18.03
N LYS A 3 -12.58 -11.38 -16.97
CA LYS A 3 -11.66 -12.48 -16.60
C LYS A 3 -11.44 -13.49 -17.73
N SER A 4 -12.49 -13.77 -18.52
CA SER A 4 -12.39 -14.70 -19.65
C SER A 4 -11.64 -14.09 -20.84
N TYR A 5 -11.72 -12.77 -21.02
CA TYR A 5 -11.06 -12.06 -22.12
C TYR A 5 -9.57 -11.81 -21.86
N TYR A 6 -9.22 -11.40 -20.62
CA TYR A 6 -7.83 -11.06 -20.24
C TYR A 6 -7.07 -12.23 -19.60
N GLY A 7 -7.64 -13.43 -19.54
CA GLY A 7 -7.13 -14.53 -18.74
C GLY A 7 -7.44 -14.33 -17.24
N ASN A 8 -6.80 -15.09 -16.38
CA ASN A 8 -6.87 -14.90 -14.93
C ASN A 8 -5.48 -14.57 -14.38
N PRO A 9 -4.91 -13.41 -14.75
CA PRO A 9 -3.50 -13.08 -14.48
C PRO A 9 -3.19 -13.03 -12.98
N THR A 10 -4.17 -12.64 -12.16
CA THR A 10 -4.00 -12.56 -10.71
C THR A 10 -3.92 -13.92 -9.99
N LYS A 11 -4.07 -15.03 -10.72
CA LYS A 11 -3.89 -16.37 -10.14
C LYS A 11 -2.42 -16.67 -9.80
N ASP A 12 -1.52 -16.11 -10.62
CA ASP A 12 -0.08 -16.36 -10.54
C ASP A 12 0.70 -15.12 -10.06
N MET A 13 -0.01 -14.04 -9.69
CA MET A 13 0.58 -12.80 -9.21
C MET A 13 0.00 -12.41 -7.85
N LYS A 14 0.84 -11.85 -6.98
CA LYS A 14 0.40 -11.19 -5.75
C LYS A 14 -0.13 -9.79 -6.10
N LEU A 15 -1.34 -9.44 -5.64
CA LEU A 15 -1.93 -8.12 -5.83
C LEU A 15 -1.88 -7.32 -4.53
N VAL A 16 -1.14 -6.22 -4.53
CA VAL A 16 -1.08 -5.24 -3.44
C VAL A 16 -1.96 -4.05 -3.81
N ALA A 17 -2.97 -3.78 -3.01
CA ALA A 17 -3.91 -2.68 -3.18
C ALA A 17 -3.71 -1.67 -2.05
N ILE A 18 -3.34 -0.43 -2.39
CA ILE A 18 -3.02 0.63 -1.43
C ILE A 18 -4.05 1.74 -1.54
N THR A 19 -4.82 1.96 -0.47
CA THR A 19 -5.86 2.99 -0.40
C THR A 19 -5.57 4.03 0.69
N GLY A 20 -6.46 5.02 0.83
CA GLY A 20 -6.36 6.15 1.73
C GLY A 20 -6.41 7.50 1.03
N THR A 21 -6.49 8.58 1.78
CA THR A 21 -6.65 9.94 1.22
C THR A 21 -5.35 10.48 0.62
N THR A 22 -4.21 10.29 1.29
CA THR A 22 -2.90 10.79 0.85
C THR A 22 -1.81 9.73 0.93
N GLY A 23 -0.72 9.89 0.18
CA GLY A 23 0.48 9.06 0.27
C GLY A 23 0.44 7.71 -0.45
N LYS A 24 -0.68 7.32 -1.06
CA LYS A 24 -0.79 6.06 -1.80
C LYS A 24 0.31 5.86 -2.83
N VAL A 25 0.56 6.89 -3.64
CA VAL A 25 1.56 6.87 -4.72
C VAL A 25 2.97 6.73 -4.14
N ALA A 26 3.31 7.51 -3.11
CA ALA A 26 4.60 7.42 -2.46
C ALA A 26 4.83 6.03 -1.84
N VAL A 27 3.84 5.50 -1.10
CA VAL A 27 3.92 4.16 -0.53
C VAL A 27 4.06 3.09 -1.62
N ALA A 28 3.33 3.21 -2.73
CA ALA A 28 3.44 2.27 -3.85
C ALA A 28 4.86 2.23 -4.43
N HIS A 29 5.51 3.39 -4.56
CA HIS A 29 6.88 3.47 -5.05
C HIS A 29 7.91 2.97 -4.04
N TYR A 30 7.75 3.24 -2.73
CA TYR A 30 8.58 2.60 -1.71
C TYR A 30 8.49 1.07 -1.77
N VAL A 31 7.26 0.54 -1.81
CA VAL A 31 7.04 -0.92 -1.91
C VAL A 31 7.66 -1.47 -3.19
N HIS A 32 7.57 -0.74 -4.32
CA HIS A 32 8.21 -1.12 -5.58
C HIS A 32 9.71 -1.27 -5.42
N GLU A 33 10.42 -0.27 -4.88
CA GLU A 33 11.87 -0.33 -4.72
C GLU A 33 12.30 -1.41 -3.71
N ILE A 34 11.55 -1.60 -2.62
CA ILE A 34 11.78 -2.69 -1.66
C ILE A 34 11.67 -4.07 -2.33
N LEU A 35 10.61 -4.30 -3.09
CA LEU A 35 10.39 -5.58 -3.76
C LEU A 35 11.42 -5.82 -4.87
N LYS A 36 11.82 -4.78 -5.57
CA LYS A 36 12.91 -4.83 -6.56
C LYS A 36 14.24 -5.18 -5.90
N ALA A 37 14.57 -4.59 -4.74
CA ALA A 37 15.74 -4.95 -3.95
C ALA A 37 15.72 -6.42 -3.50
N SER A 38 14.54 -6.97 -3.23
CA SER A 38 14.36 -8.39 -2.91
C SER A 38 14.37 -9.34 -4.12
N GLY A 39 14.53 -8.82 -5.34
CA GLY A 39 14.60 -9.60 -6.57
C GLY A 39 13.26 -9.93 -7.22
N GLU A 40 12.16 -9.36 -6.76
CA GLU A 40 10.83 -9.57 -7.34
C GLU A 40 10.67 -8.82 -8.67
N GLN A 41 9.85 -9.37 -9.57
CA GLN A 41 9.45 -8.71 -10.81
C GLN A 41 8.14 -7.96 -10.57
N VAL A 42 8.21 -6.64 -10.46
CA VAL A 42 7.10 -5.79 -9.98
C VAL A 42 6.55 -4.91 -11.08
N ALA A 43 5.23 -4.83 -11.17
CA ALA A 43 4.54 -3.82 -11.97
C ALA A 43 3.72 -2.89 -11.06
N VAL A 44 3.72 -1.59 -11.37
CA VAL A 44 3.04 -0.57 -10.56
C VAL A 44 2.02 0.20 -11.41
N LEU A 45 0.81 0.31 -10.91
CA LEU A 45 -0.21 1.24 -11.39
C LEU A 45 -0.48 2.25 -10.26
N ALA A 46 0.30 3.33 -10.24
CA ALA A 46 0.17 4.39 -9.25
C ALA A 46 -0.60 5.58 -9.87
N SER A 47 -1.76 5.88 -9.31
CA SER A 47 -2.61 7.00 -9.72
C SER A 47 -3.47 7.47 -8.55
N ASP A 48 -3.59 8.78 -8.39
CA ASP A 48 -4.59 9.38 -7.49
C ASP A 48 -5.92 9.63 -8.19
N GLN A 49 -5.97 9.48 -9.52
CA GLN A 49 -7.19 9.63 -10.30
C GLN A 49 -7.91 8.31 -10.46
N PRO A 50 -9.25 8.30 -10.36
CA PRO A 50 -10.05 7.11 -10.60
C PRO A 50 -9.83 6.55 -12.01
N PHE A 51 -9.84 5.24 -12.12
CA PHE A 51 -9.71 4.53 -13.39
C PHE A 51 -10.81 3.46 -13.56
N LYS A 52 -11.03 3.04 -14.80
CA LYS A 52 -12.08 2.08 -15.13
C LYS A 52 -11.61 0.63 -15.04
N MET A 53 -12.51 -0.29 -14.74
CA MET A 53 -12.26 -1.73 -14.65
C MET A 53 -11.49 -2.30 -15.84
N GLY A 54 -11.84 -1.88 -17.07
CA GLY A 54 -11.13 -2.33 -18.28
C GLY A 54 -9.66 -1.94 -18.32
N MET A 55 -9.31 -0.75 -17.80
CA MET A 55 -7.93 -0.29 -17.71
C MET A 55 -7.14 -1.16 -16.71
N LEU A 56 -7.72 -1.43 -15.53
CA LEU A 56 -7.09 -2.29 -14.52
C LEU A 56 -6.85 -3.71 -15.06
N HIS A 57 -7.88 -4.34 -15.65
CA HIS A 57 -7.73 -5.69 -16.20
C HIS A 57 -6.70 -5.76 -17.34
N LYS A 58 -6.66 -4.74 -18.20
CA LYS A 58 -5.63 -4.65 -19.24
C LYS A 58 -4.23 -4.56 -18.62
N PHE A 59 -4.04 -3.67 -17.65
CA PHE A 59 -2.77 -3.52 -16.95
C PHE A 59 -2.33 -4.83 -16.30
N LEU A 60 -3.22 -5.52 -15.56
CA LEU A 60 -2.92 -6.80 -14.93
C LEU A 60 -2.50 -7.87 -15.96
N SER A 61 -3.18 -7.90 -17.10
CA SER A 61 -2.82 -8.84 -18.19
C SER A 61 -1.46 -8.52 -18.81
N ASP A 62 -1.17 -7.24 -19.04
CA ASP A 62 0.10 -6.82 -19.63
C ASP A 62 1.27 -7.06 -18.65
N ALA A 63 1.08 -6.78 -17.35
CA ALA A 63 2.05 -7.08 -16.30
C ALA A 63 2.37 -8.57 -16.21
N TRP A 64 1.34 -9.43 -16.23
CA TRP A 64 1.51 -10.88 -16.22
C TRP A 64 2.31 -11.38 -17.43
N LYS A 65 1.98 -10.88 -18.63
CA LYS A 65 2.71 -11.23 -19.86
C LYS A 65 4.16 -10.76 -19.84
N ALA A 66 4.44 -9.67 -19.13
CA ALA A 66 5.80 -9.15 -18.92
C ALA A 66 6.57 -9.92 -17.84
N GLY A 67 5.96 -10.92 -17.18
CA GLY A 67 6.59 -11.73 -16.16
C GLY A 67 6.53 -11.18 -14.74
N ALA A 68 5.70 -10.18 -14.49
CA ALA A 68 5.52 -9.67 -13.13
C ALA A 68 4.91 -10.75 -12.21
N ASN A 69 5.47 -10.91 -11.02
CA ASN A 69 4.95 -11.81 -9.98
C ASN A 69 4.29 -11.04 -8.82
N VAL A 70 4.55 -9.73 -8.75
CA VAL A 70 3.85 -8.82 -7.84
C VAL A 70 3.31 -7.62 -8.63
N VAL A 71 2.09 -7.23 -8.33
CA VAL A 71 1.47 -6.03 -8.89
C VAL A 71 1.02 -5.13 -7.75
N ILE A 72 1.44 -3.87 -7.80
CA ILE A 72 1.04 -2.83 -6.86
C ILE A 72 0.07 -1.90 -7.56
N VAL A 73 -1.09 -1.66 -6.95
CA VAL A 73 -2.10 -0.75 -7.47
C VAL A 73 -2.54 0.21 -6.37
N THR A 74 -2.45 1.52 -6.65
CA THR A 74 -3.12 2.50 -5.80
C THR A 74 -4.62 2.50 -6.09
N VAL A 75 -5.42 2.65 -5.06
CA VAL A 75 -6.87 2.49 -5.11
C VAL A 75 -7.56 3.82 -4.75
N PRO A 76 -7.85 4.68 -5.74
CA PRO A 76 -8.65 5.87 -5.49
C PRO A 76 -10.09 5.51 -5.10
N ALA A 77 -10.69 6.24 -4.15
CA ALA A 77 -12.06 5.99 -3.68
C ALA A 77 -13.11 5.98 -4.80
N GLY A 78 -12.94 6.85 -5.83
CA GLY A 78 -13.79 6.84 -7.02
C GLY A 78 -13.78 5.50 -7.79
N SER A 79 -12.65 4.79 -7.80
CA SER A 79 -12.57 3.45 -8.41
C SER A 79 -13.28 2.39 -7.55
N LEU A 80 -13.27 2.55 -6.23
CA LEU A 80 -14.03 1.68 -5.32
C LEU A 80 -15.54 1.91 -5.48
N ARG A 81 -15.99 3.16 -5.57
CA ARG A 81 -17.38 3.51 -5.86
C ARG A 81 -17.91 2.85 -7.14
N GLU A 82 -17.06 2.72 -8.15
CA GLU A 82 -17.41 2.03 -9.42
C GLU A 82 -17.16 0.52 -9.39
N ASN A 83 -16.85 -0.07 -8.24
CA ASN A 83 -16.58 -1.51 -8.07
C ASN A 83 -15.47 -2.05 -9.00
N VAL A 84 -14.47 -1.24 -9.33
CA VAL A 84 -13.39 -1.59 -10.28
C VAL A 84 -12.60 -2.83 -9.82
N PHE A 85 -12.46 -3.02 -8.51
CA PHE A 85 -11.68 -4.12 -7.90
C PHE A 85 -12.52 -5.36 -7.60
N TYR A 86 -13.84 -5.32 -7.82
CA TYR A 86 -14.74 -6.41 -7.44
C TYR A 86 -14.33 -7.76 -8.03
N GLY A 87 -14.18 -8.75 -7.13
CA GLY A 87 -13.83 -10.13 -7.49
C GLY A 87 -12.36 -10.34 -7.87
N LEU A 88 -11.47 -9.37 -7.67
CA LEU A 88 -10.02 -9.59 -7.73
C LEU A 88 -9.53 -10.23 -6.43
N PRO A 89 -8.65 -11.24 -6.49
CA PRO A 89 -7.99 -11.77 -5.29
C PRO A 89 -6.93 -10.78 -4.83
N ILE A 90 -7.15 -10.12 -3.69
CA ILE A 90 -6.21 -9.15 -3.13
C ILE A 90 -5.32 -9.86 -2.11
N THR A 91 -4.01 -9.83 -2.35
CA THR A 91 -3.03 -10.41 -1.42
C THR A 91 -2.80 -9.49 -0.22
N VAL A 92 -2.59 -8.20 -0.45
CA VAL A 92 -2.43 -7.20 0.61
C VAL A 92 -3.35 -6.02 0.31
N ALA A 93 -4.22 -5.65 1.26
CA ALA A 93 -4.91 -4.37 1.26
C ALA A 93 -4.30 -3.49 2.35
N ALA A 94 -3.83 -2.30 1.98
CA ALA A 94 -3.21 -1.36 2.90
C ALA A 94 -3.96 -0.03 2.93
N MET A 95 -4.11 0.54 4.14
CA MET A 95 -4.66 1.86 4.39
C MET A 95 -3.55 2.81 4.81
N THR A 96 -3.33 3.89 4.07
CA THR A 96 -2.32 4.90 4.42
C THR A 96 -2.83 5.82 5.52
N ASN A 97 -3.92 6.51 5.27
CA ASN A 97 -4.56 7.41 6.22
C ASN A 97 -5.97 7.83 5.72
N PHE A 98 -6.74 8.41 6.62
CA PHE A 98 -7.98 9.10 6.29
C PHE A 98 -7.93 10.55 6.79
N THR A 99 -8.03 11.50 5.87
CA THR A 99 -8.15 12.92 6.20
C THR A 99 -9.22 13.60 5.35
N THR A 100 -9.96 14.50 5.93
CA THR A 100 -11.03 15.25 5.23
C THR A 100 -10.50 16.39 4.34
N ALA A 101 -9.22 16.69 4.41
CA ALA A 101 -8.62 17.81 3.68
C ALA A 101 -8.50 17.58 2.15
N SER A 102 -8.59 16.33 1.69
CA SER A 102 -8.36 15.95 0.29
C SER A 102 -9.50 15.15 -0.33
N LEU A 103 -10.71 15.27 0.22
CA LEU A 103 -11.92 14.65 -0.33
C LEU A 103 -12.36 15.43 -1.57
N SER A 104 -12.46 14.77 -2.72
CA SER A 104 -12.85 15.42 -3.99
C SER A 104 -14.35 15.82 -3.98
N ASP A 105 -15.20 14.99 -4.54
CA ASP A 105 -16.64 15.18 -4.72
C ASP A 105 -17.48 14.30 -3.77
N MET A 106 -16.85 13.74 -2.74
CA MET A 106 -17.50 12.87 -1.75
C MET A 106 -17.56 13.53 -0.37
N THR A 107 -18.61 13.26 0.39
CA THR A 107 -18.62 13.57 1.82
C THR A 107 -17.63 12.64 2.56
N PRO A 108 -17.17 13.01 3.78
CA PRO A 108 -16.32 12.15 4.59
C PRO A 108 -16.90 10.76 4.80
N GLU A 109 -18.21 10.67 5.01
CA GLU A 109 -18.94 9.43 5.24
C GLU A 109 -18.97 8.56 3.98
N GLU A 110 -19.28 9.17 2.82
CA GLU A 110 -19.26 8.45 1.52
C GLU A 110 -17.87 7.93 1.20
N TYR A 111 -16.84 8.74 1.44
CA TYR A 111 -15.45 8.35 1.22
C TYR A 111 -15.08 7.15 2.09
N LEU A 112 -15.40 7.22 3.40
CA LEU A 112 -15.13 6.14 4.34
C LEU A 112 -15.83 4.83 3.93
N GLU A 113 -17.10 4.91 3.51
CA GLU A 113 -17.84 3.73 3.03
C GLU A 113 -17.21 3.16 1.74
N CYS A 114 -16.74 3.99 0.81
CA CYS A 114 -15.99 3.52 -0.36
C CYS A 114 -14.72 2.77 0.06
N GLU A 115 -13.92 3.34 0.96
CA GLU A 115 -12.67 2.71 1.42
C GLU A 115 -12.90 1.35 2.07
N LYS A 116 -13.96 1.19 2.87
CA LYS A 116 -14.34 -0.08 3.48
C LYS A 116 -14.57 -1.20 2.47
N THR A 117 -15.08 -0.88 1.28
CA THR A 117 -15.37 -1.88 0.25
C THR A 117 -14.13 -2.68 -0.17
N LEU A 118 -12.93 -2.08 -0.12
CA LEU A 118 -11.68 -2.79 -0.40
C LEU A 118 -11.43 -3.91 0.61
N PHE A 119 -11.69 -3.64 1.89
CA PHE A 119 -11.46 -4.59 2.98
C PHE A 119 -12.57 -5.65 3.06
N ASP A 120 -13.79 -5.32 2.65
CA ASP A 120 -14.91 -6.27 2.50
C ASP A 120 -14.64 -7.35 1.44
N MET A 121 -13.72 -7.11 0.50
CA MET A 121 -13.28 -8.10 -0.49
C MET A 121 -12.46 -9.25 0.13
N LYS A 122 -12.24 -9.22 1.44
CA LYS A 122 -11.54 -10.26 2.22
C LYS A 122 -10.12 -10.52 1.70
N PRO A 123 -9.23 -9.50 1.69
CA PRO A 123 -7.84 -9.68 1.31
C PRO A 123 -7.16 -10.73 2.19
N GLU A 124 -6.08 -11.34 1.71
CA GLU A 124 -5.33 -12.29 2.52
C GLU A 124 -4.69 -11.61 3.73
N MET A 125 -4.12 -10.43 3.51
CA MET A 125 -3.47 -9.63 4.54
C MET A 125 -4.00 -8.20 4.52
N VAL A 126 -4.13 -7.62 5.70
CA VAL A 126 -4.56 -6.23 5.92
C VAL A 126 -3.45 -5.49 6.64
N VAL A 127 -3.11 -4.28 6.15
CA VAL A 127 -2.11 -3.38 6.75
C VAL A 127 -2.79 -2.05 7.07
N LEU A 128 -2.79 -1.65 8.34
CA LEU A 128 -3.53 -0.50 8.85
C LEU A 128 -2.63 0.48 9.60
N ASN A 129 -2.90 1.76 9.41
CA ASN A 129 -2.29 2.82 10.20
C ASN A 129 -2.93 2.88 11.59
N HIS A 130 -2.18 2.52 12.62
CA HIS A 130 -2.67 2.52 14.00
C HIS A 130 -2.85 3.93 14.58
N ASP A 131 -2.17 4.92 14.00
CA ASP A 131 -2.29 6.32 14.41
C ASP A 131 -3.46 7.05 13.74
N ASP A 132 -4.19 6.40 12.80
CA ASP A 132 -5.35 6.98 12.14
C ASP A 132 -6.58 6.97 13.04
N VAL A 133 -7.33 8.09 13.03
CA VAL A 133 -8.55 8.24 13.86
C VAL A 133 -9.63 7.20 13.53
N ASN A 134 -9.61 6.62 12.33
CA ASN A 134 -10.55 5.58 11.90
C ASN A 134 -9.97 4.17 12.04
N TYR A 135 -8.83 4.00 12.72
CA TYR A 135 -8.18 2.69 12.88
C TYR A 135 -9.15 1.60 13.33
N GLU A 136 -9.91 1.84 14.39
CA GLU A 136 -10.86 0.85 14.94
C GLU A 136 -11.94 0.44 13.90
N THR A 137 -12.35 1.37 13.04
CA THR A 137 -13.30 1.10 11.97
C THR A 137 -12.74 0.09 10.98
N PHE A 138 -11.47 0.28 10.56
CA PHE A 138 -10.81 -0.64 9.63
C PHE A 138 -10.27 -1.90 10.31
N ALA A 139 -9.92 -1.83 11.58
CA ALA A 139 -9.46 -2.98 12.36
C ALA A 139 -10.57 -4.05 12.59
N ALA A 140 -11.84 -3.69 12.35
CA ALA A 140 -12.94 -4.64 12.30
C ALA A 140 -12.85 -5.61 11.11
N PHE A 141 -12.24 -5.16 9.99
CA PHE A 141 -11.98 -6.00 8.82
C PHE A 141 -10.67 -6.77 9.04
N LYS A 142 -10.76 -8.07 9.09
CA LYS A 142 -9.58 -8.93 9.28
C LYS A 142 -9.12 -9.51 7.95
N GLY A 143 -7.82 -9.50 7.72
CA GLY A 143 -7.22 -10.30 6.66
C GLY A 143 -7.51 -11.78 6.89
N THR A 144 -7.74 -12.54 5.83
CA THR A 144 -8.03 -13.97 5.96
C THR A 144 -6.84 -14.77 6.51
N LYS A 145 -5.61 -14.26 6.35
CA LYS A 145 -4.39 -14.84 6.91
C LYS A 145 -3.82 -13.99 8.04
N LYS A 146 -3.70 -12.66 7.85
CA LYS A 146 -3.02 -11.78 8.81
C LYS A 146 -3.55 -10.36 8.76
N THR A 147 -3.58 -9.69 9.91
CA THR A 147 -3.77 -8.24 10.04
C THR A 147 -2.55 -7.67 10.73
N LEU A 148 -1.95 -6.66 10.15
CA LEU A 148 -0.76 -5.95 10.62
C LEU A 148 -1.10 -4.48 10.82
N ASP A 149 -0.43 -3.85 11.75
CA ASP A 149 -0.53 -2.42 11.99
C ASP A 149 0.84 -1.74 11.89
N TYR A 150 0.82 -0.45 11.68
CA TYR A 150 2.03 0.38 11.70
C TYR A 150 1.73 1.77 12.27
N GLY A 151 2.77 2.45 12.75
CA GLY A 151 2.68 3.81 13.25
C GLY A 151 3.53 4.03 14.49
N GLN A 152 3.40 5.20 15.12
CA GLN A 152 4.06 5.50 16.41
C GLN A 152 3.50 4.63 17.54
N THR A 153 2.20 4.36 17.47
CA THR A 153 1.48 3.49 18.40
C THR A 153 1.26 2.07 17.86
N GLY A 154 1.75 1.79 16.64
CA GLY A 154 1.69 0.47 16.03
C GLY A 154 2.38 -0.62 16.82
N SER A 155 1.94 -1.86 16.63
CA SER A 155 2.50 -3.03 17.32
C SER A 155 3.40 -3.87 16.42
N PHE A 156 3.08 -3.99 15.14
CA PHE A 156 3.88 -4.78 14.19
C PHE A 156 5.01 -3.96 13.57
N VAL A 157 4.71 -2.77 13.03
CA VAL A 157 5.72 -1.78 12.68
C VAL A 157 5.57 -0.58 13.62
N LYS A 158 6.52 -0.42 14.53
CA LYS A 158 6.51 0.68 15.49
C LYS A 158 7.60 1.67 15.19
N VAL A 159 7.24 2.92 14.96
CA VAL A 159 8.19 4.02 14.84
C VAL A 159 8.75 4.33 16.24
N LEU A 160 10.07 4.17 16.42
CA LEU A 160 10.75 4.39 17.68
C LEU A 160 11.33 5.80 17.77
N ASN A 161 11.89 6.30 16.67
CA ASN A 161 12.49 7.61 16.56
C ASN A 161 12.51 8.08 15.09
N SER A 162 12.54 9.39 14.88
CA SER A 162 12.74 9.98 13.56
C SER A 162 13.55 11.27 13.62
N LYS A 163 14.25 11.58 12.53
CA LYS A 163 14.96 12.85 12.33
C LYS A 163 14.61 13.41 10.97
N LEU A 164 14.17 14.66 10.96
CA LEU A 164 13.75 15.35 9.75
C LEU A 164 14.87 16.28 9.28
N TYR A 165 15.17 16.20 7.97
CA TYR A 165 16.15 17.04 7.31
C TYR A 165 15.50 17.79 6.15
N PRO A 166 16.06 18.90 5.68
CA PRO A 166 15.52 19.65 4.54
C PRO A 166 15.40 18.84 3.24
N ARG A 167 16.18 17.77 3.10
CA ARG A 167 16.24 16.93 1.88
C ARG A 167 16.09 15.44 2.19
N GLY A 168 15.42 15.08 3.27
CA GLY A 168 15.23 13.69 3.60
C GLY A 168 14.74 13.48 5.02
N THR A 169 14.51 12.22 5.35
CA THR A 169 14.03 11.80 6.66
C THR A 169 14.73 10.49 7.04
N GLU A 170 15.16 10.40 8.29
CA GLU A 170 15.64 9.15 8.89
C GLU A 170 14.62 8.67 9.93
N ALA A 171 14.42 7.37 10.01
CA ALA A 171 13.58 6.76 11.03
C ALA A 171 14.19 5.46 11.54
N THR A 172 14.03 5.21 12.85
CA THR A 172 14.32 3.92 13.46
C THR A 172 12.99 3.28 13.82
N MET A 173 12.78 2.06 13.34
CA MET A 173 11.53 1.32 13.50
C MET A 173 11.79 -0.09 14.03
N SER A 174 10.82 -0.64 14.76
CA SER A 174 10.75 -2.07 15.03
C SER A 174 9.79 -2.69 14.00
N VAL A 175 10.26 -3.61 13.18
CA VAL A 175 9.46 -4.34 12.19
C VAL A 175 9.39 -5.80 12.60
N GLY A 176 8.22 -6.24 13.06
CA GLY A 176 8.04 -7.61 13.56
C GLY A 176 8.97 -7.98 14.73
N GLY A 177 9.46 -6.99 15.49
CA GLY A 177 10.39 -7.15 16.61
C GLY A 177 11.87 -6.91 16.26
N GLU A 178 12.22 -6.82 14.99
CA GLU A 178 13.55 -6.45 14.53
C GLU A 178 13.69 -4.92 14.44
N ILE A 179 14.78 -4.37 14.96
CA ILE A 179 15.05 -2.92 14.92
C ILE A 179 15.85 -2.62 13.67
N ILE A 180 15.31 -1.76 12.82
CA ILE A 180 15.96 -1.27 11.60
C ILE A 180 16.02 0.25 11.60
N SER A 181 16.99 0.80 10.85
CA SER A 181 17.10 2.23 10.61
C SER A 181 17.00 2.48 9.11
N GLU A 182 16.09 3.32 8.74
CA GLU A 182 15.73 3.64 7.36
C GLU A 182 16.03 5.12 7.09
N ALA A 183 16.42 5.43 5.86
CA ALA A 183 16.62 6.79 5.40
C ALA A 183 16.02 6.97 3.99
N THR A 184 15.40 8.11 3.75
CA THR A 184 14.81 8.46 2.46
C THR A 184 15.13 9.89 2.08
N PHE A 185 15.13 10.20 0.78
CA PHE A 185 15.23 11.56 0.25
C PHE A 185 13.91 12.36 0.35
N MET A 186 12.82 11.73 0.75
CA MET A 186 11.56 12.43 1.01
C MET A 186 11.61 13.17 2.36
N PRO A 187 11.44 14.51 2.38
CA PRO A 187 11.45 15.26 3.63
C PRO A 187 10.09 15.24 4.33
N GLY A 188 10.10 15.43 5.66
CA GLY A 188 8.93 15.71 6.47
C GLY A 188 8.33 14.50 7.19
N GLU A 189 7.43 14.79 8.14
CA GLU A 189 6.83 13.78 9.03
C GLU A 189 6.03 12.71 8.28
N MET A 190 5.38 13.08 7.16
CA MET A 190 4.61 12.13 6.36
C MET A 190 5.50 11.03 5.77
N ALA A 191 6.77 11.31 5.47
CA ALA A 191 7.71 10.32 4.99
C ALA A 191 7.89 9.17 5.98
N VAL A 192 7.90 9.46 7.29
CA VAL A 192 8.01 8.44 8.35
C VAL A 192 6.83 7.47 8.29
N SER A 193 5.60 8.00 8.16
CA SER A 193 4.40 7.17 8.05
C SER A 193 4.38 6.34 6.76
N TYR A 194 4.86 6.90 5.64
CA TYR A 194 4.91 6.18 4.37
C TYR A 194 5.97 5.07 4.38
N MET A 195 7.16 5.32 4.97
CA MET A 195 8.17 4.27 5.20
C MET A 195 7.61 3.15 6.07
N ALA A 196 6.96 3.48 7.20
CA ALA A 196 6.36 2.49 8.09
C ALA A 196 5.28 1.65 7.40
N CYS A 197 4.43 2.28 6.58
CA CYS A 197 3.42 1.59 5.77
C CYS A 197 4.07 0.63 4.76
N ALA A 198 5.07 1.11 4.03
CA ALA A 198 5.78 0.32 3.03
C ALA A 198 6.51 -0.87 3.66
N SER A 199 7.17 -0.67 4.81
CA SER A 199 7.84 -1.73 5.59
C SER A 199 6.84 -2.78 6.08
N ALA A 200 5.64 -2.37 6.52
CA ALA A 200 4.59 -3.30 6.91
C ALA A 200 4.06 -4.13 5.73
N ILE A 201 3.87 -3.51 4.55
CA ILE A 201 3.45 -4.20 3.32
C ILE A 201 4.53 -5.20 2.88
N ALA A 202 5.78 -4.78 2.84
CA ALA A 202 6.90 -5.61 2.44
C ALA A 202 7.09 -6.82 3.38
N ALA A 203 7.04 -6.59 4.70
CA ALA A 203 7.10 -7.65 5.69
C ALA A 203 5.89 -8.61 5.62
N ALA A 204 4.69 -8.10 5.27
CA ALA A 204 3.52 -8.94 4.97
C ALA A 204 3.78 -9.89 3.80
N LEU A 205 4.53 -9.44 2.80
CA LEU A 205 4.91 -10.25 1.63
C LEU A 205 6.10 -11.19 1.90
N GLY A 206 6.73 -11.10 3.08
CA GLY A 206 7.84 -11.95 3.50
C GLY A 206 9.23 -11.40 3.13
N VAL A 207 9.33 -10.10 2.83
CA VAL A 207 10.61 -9.45 2.55
C VAL A 207 11.40 -9.30 3.85
N VAL A 208 12.70 -9.60 3.81
CA VAL A 208 13.61 -9.45 4.95
C VAL A 208 14.01 -7.99 5.16
N SER A 209 14.35 -7.63 6.40
CA SER A 209 14.63 -6.25 6.80
C SER A 209 15.74 -5.56 6.02
N GLU A 210 16.77 -6.30 5.60
CA GLU A 210 17.88 -5.79 4.78
C GLU A 210 17.34 -5.18 3.46
N HIS A 211 16.48 -5.91 2.73
CA HIS A 211 15.90 -5.40 1.50
C HIS A 211 14.88 -4.28 1.71
N ILE A 212 14.23 -4.22 2.88
CA ILE A 212 13.36 -3.10 3.24
C ILE A 212 14.20 -1.82 3.35
N VAL A 213 15.30 -1.87 4.10
CA VAL A 213 16.21 -0.73 4.28
C VAL A 213 16.79 -0.28 2.93
N ASP A 214 17.31 -1.21 2.13
CA ASP A 214 17.90 -0.92 0.82
C ASP A 214 16.89 -0.26 -0.12
N GLY A 215 15.69 -0.83 -0.23
CA GLY A 215 14.66 -0.32 -1.13
C GLY A 215 14.12 1.06 -0.73
N ILE A 216 14.00 1.34 0.57
CA ILE A 216 13.60 2.67 1.03
C ILE A 216 14.64 3.72 0.67
N ALA A 217 15.93 3.38 0.76
CA ALA A 217 17.03 4.29 0.43
C ALA A 217 17.11 4.58 -1.08
N GLU A 218 16.67 3.67 -1.93
CA GLU A 218 16.67 3.83 -3.40
C GLU A 218 15.51 4.71 -3.92
N TYR A 219 14.47 4.97 -3.11
CA TYR A 219 13.33 5.77 -3.56
C TYR A 219 13.71 7.25 -3.69
N MET A 220 13.57 7.77 -4.90
CA MET A 220 13.75 9.17 -5.25
C MET A 220 12.37 9.79 -5.53
N PRO A 221 11.86 10.71 -4.70
CA PRO A 221 10.61 11.41 -5.00
C PRO A 221 10.78 12.25 -6.28
N GLU A 222 9.76 12.25 -7.13
CA GLU A 222 9.70 13.16 -8.30
C GLU A 222 9.65 14.61 -7.81
N GLU A 223 10.38 15.53 -8.48
CA GLU A 223 10.43 16.97 -8.19
C GLU A 223 9.09 17.66 -8.48
#